data_028fbbe01cfa53ef0a959542c12b0bc9
#
_entry.id   028fbbe01cfa53ef0a959542c12b0bc9
#
_cell.length_a   1.000
_cell.length_b   1.000
_cell.length_c   1.000
_cell.angle_alpha   90.00
_cell.angle_beta   90.00
_cell.angle_gamma   90.00
#
_symmetry.space_group_name_H-M   'P 1'
#
loop_
_entity.id
_entity.type
_entity.pdbx_description
1 polymer ?
#
loop_
_entity_poly.entity_id
_entity_poly.type
_entity_poly.pdbx_seq_one_letter_code
_entity_poly.pdbx_strand_id
1 'polypeptide(L)'
;MFTVTGYDDKAVKDICHNCGSKVAKQSYNYFRRIAYVTGGKVWSKVWSKGDTPVAFYYASKCRDHVRLIEIAVRSECKGNGIGKMALLDLLSSMKKAGLYKLTFRTPMNEDAQGFWLHVGARIVDVKGSDYEMELTIKH
;
A
#
# COMPACT_ATOMS: atom_id res chain seq x y z
N MET A 1 -16.82 -9.65 8.69
CA MET A 1 -16.10 -8.71 9.57
C MET A 1 -14.62 -9.04 9.57
N PHE A 2 -13.78 -8.02 9.52
CA PHE A 2 -12.33 -8.22 9.48
C PHE A 2 -11.71 -8.07 10.87
N THR A 3 -10.70 -8.89 11.14
CA THR A 3 -9.76 -8.65 12.23
C THR A 3 -8.62 -7.81 11.68
N VAL A 4 -8.23 -6.76 12.38
CA VAL A 4 -7.15 -5.86 11.96
C VAL A 4 -6.00 -5.97 12.96
N THR A 5 -4.80 -6.21 12.43
CA THR A 5 -3.59 -6.30 13.25
C THR A 5 -2.52 -5.37 12.68
N GLY A 6 -1.43 -5.17 13.43
CA GLY A 6 -0.23 -4.54 12.89
C GLY A 6 0.50 -5.47 11.93
N TYR A 7 1.74 -5.12 11.59
CA TYR A 7 2.55 -5.93 10.68
C TYR A 7 2.67 -7.37 11.20
N ASP A 8 2.38 -8.31 10.32
CA ASP A 8 2.55 -9.74 10.54
C ASP A 8 3.23 -10.32 9.31
N ASP A 9 4.48 -10.73 9.44
CA ASP A 9 5.31 -11.15 8.33
C ASP A 9 4.71 -12.34 7.57
N LYS A 10 4.20 -13.32 8.29
CA LYS A 10 3.58 -14.51 7.69
C LYS A 10 2.32 -14.15 6.88
N ALA A 11 1.48 -13.30 7.43
CA ALA A 11 0.25 -12.84 6.78
C ALA A 11 0.57 -12.01 5.54
N VAL A 12 1.52 -11.07 5.63
CA VAL A 12 1.93 -10.24 4.50
C VAL A 12 2.52 -11.09 3.38
N LYS A 13 3.39 -12.05 3.73
CA LYS A 13 3.94 -13.00 2.76
C LYS A 13 2.84 -13.79 2.05
N ASP A 14 1.87 -14.29 2.81
CA ASP A 14 0.75 -15.05 2.26
C ASP A 14 -0.06 -14.22 1.25
N ILE A 15 -0.38 -12.98 1.59
CA ILE A 15 -1.09 -12.09 0.68
C ILE A 15 -0.26 -11.79 -0.58
N CYS A 16 1.02 -11.46 -0.43
CA CYS A 16 1.89 -11.18 -1.57
C CYS A 16 1.97 -12.35 -2.56
N HIS A 17 1.94 -13.58 -2.05
CA HIS A 17 1.99 -14.78 -2.89
C HIS A 17 0.62 -15.14 -3.49
N ASN A 18 -0.47 -14.51 -3.07
CA ASN A 18 -1.84 -14.84 -3.49
C ASN A 18 -2.62 -13.61 -3.99
N CYS A 19 -1.95 -12.53 -4.36
CA CYS A 19 -2.61 -11.32 -4.85
C CYS A 19 -2.57 -11.17 -6.39
N GLY A 20 -1.98 -12.13 -7.09
CA GLY A 20 -1.89 -12.09 -8.55
C GLY A 20 -0.82 -11.14 -9.09
N SER A 21 -0.04 -10.49 -8.24
CA SER A 21 1.00 -9.55 -8.65
C SER A 21 2.38 -10.17 -8.48
N LYS A 22 3.11 -10.31 -9.59
CA LYS A 22 4.52 -10.73 -9.54
C LYS A 22 5.38 -9.70 -8.83
N VAL A 23 5.04 -8.42 -8.99
CA VAL A 23 5.77 -7.32 -8.35
C VAL A 23 5.65 -7.40 -6.83
N ALA A 24 4.45 -7.60 -6.31
CA ALA A 24 4.24 -7.74 -4.86
C ALA A 24 4.99 -8.93 -4.29
N LYS A 25 4.96 -10.07 -4.99
CA LYS A 25 5.68 -11.29 -4.57
C LYS A 25 7.19 -11.05 -4.51
N GLN A 26 7.75 -10.35 -5.50
CA GLN A 26 9.19 -10.04 -5.54
C GLN A 26 9.55 -8.98 -4.50
N SER A 27 8.72 -7.96 -4.34
CA SER A 27 8.99 -6.83 -3.46
C SER A 27 8.96 -7.21 -1.98
N TYR A 28 8.21 -8.24 -1.61
CA TYR A 28 8.10 -8.68 -0.22
C TYR A 28 9.47 -8.83 0.45
N ASN A 29 10.46 -9.39 -0.26
CA ASN A 29 11.78 -9.64 0.28
C ASN A 29 12.56 -8.35 0.57
N TYR A 30 12.11 -7.22 0.06
CA TYR A 30 12.80 -5.93 0.16
C TYR A 30 12.06 -4.89 1.00
N PHE A 31 10.88 -5.21 1.54
CA PHE A 31 10.04 -4.23 2.24
C PHE A 31 10.79 -3.52 3.36
N ARG A 32 11.43 -4.27 4.25
CA ARG A 32 12.16 -3.70 5.38
C ARG A 32 13.33 -2.84 4.92
N ARG A 33 14.03 -3.28 3.87
CA ARG A 33 15.15 -2.53 3.31
C ARG A 33 14.70 -1.21 2.71
N ILE A 34 13.61 -1.23 1.94
CA ILE A 34 13.05 -0.03 1.33
C ILE A 34 12.61 0.95 2.43
N ALA A 35 11.94 0.47 3.46
CA ALA A 35 11.52 1.30 4.58
C ALA A 35 12.72 1.96 5.28
N TYR A 36 13.80 1.20 5.50
CA TYR A 36 15.02 1.70 6.11
C TYR A 36 15.68 2.79 5.24
N VAL A 37 15.81 2.53 3.93
CA VAL A 37 16.44 3.49 2.99
C VAL A 37 15.63 4.78 2.88
N THR A 38 14.31 4.71 2.95
CA THR A 38 13.46 5.90 2.92
C THR A 38 13.46 6.66 4.25
N GLY A 39 14.20 6.17 5.25
CA GLY A 39 14.37 6.84 6.53
C GLY A 39 13.16 6.75 7.45
N GLY A 40 12.23 5.86 7.11
CA GLY A 40 10.93 5.89 7.71
C GLY A 40 10.71 4.88 8.81
N LYS A 41 9.79 5.25 9.69
CA LYS A 41 9.18 4.31 10.61
C LYS A 41 8.13 3.51 9.85
N VAL A 42 8.14 2.19 10.03
CA VAL A 42 7.19 1.30 9.35
C VAL A 42 5.78 1.52 9.90
N TRP A 43 4.82 1.75 8.99
CA TRP A 43 3.39 1.73 9.22
C TRP A 43 2.82 0.59 8.40
N SER A 44 2.17 -0.36 9.05
CA SER A 44 1.59 -1.50 8.36
C SER A 44 0.38 -2.02 9.12
N LYS A 45 -0.65 -2.41 8.39
CA LYS A 45 -1.81 -3.11 8.92
C LYS A 45 -2.17 -4.27 8.03
N VAL A 46 -2.74 -5.29 8.65
CA VAL A 46 -3.23 -6.50 7.98
C VAL A 46 -4.69 -6.70 8.35
N TRP A 47 -5.51 -6.95 7.34
CA TRP A 47 -6.92 -7.32 7.51
C TRP A 47 -7.06 -8.80 7.22
N SER A 48 -7.70 -9.53 8.14
CA SER A 48 -7.96 -10.96 8.00
C SER A 48 -9.44 -11.25 8.19
N LYS A 49 -9.93 -12.26 7.46
CA LYS A 49 -11.28 -12.79 7.63
C LYS A 49 -11.16 -14.20 8.19
N GLY A 50 -11.52 -14.38 9.46
CA GLY A 50 -11.16 -15.60 10.18
C GLY A 50 -9.64 -15.73 10.24
N ASP A 51 -9.12 -16.88 9.87
CA ASP A 51 -7.67 -17.13 9.85
C ASP A 51 -7.00 -16.79 8.52
N THR A 52 -7.76 -16.24 7.56
CA THR A 52 -7.25 -15.95 6.22
C THR A 52 -6.86 -14.49 6.10
N PRO A 53 -5.56 -14.17 5.91
CA PRO A 53 -5.15 -12.81 5.59
C PRO A 53 -5.71 -12.38 4.24
N VAL A 54 -6.31 -11.18 4.18
CA VAL A 54 -7.04 -10.71 3.00
C VAL A 54 -6.35 -9.54 2.34
N ALA A 55 -5.87 -8.59 3.12
CA ALA A 55 -5.28 -7.37 2.60
C ALA A 55 -4.27 -6.78 3.59
N PHE A 56 -3.35 -5.99 3.07
CA PHE A 56 -2.42 -5.24 3.92
C PHE A 56 -1.99 -3.97 3.21
N TYR A 57 -1.47 -3.02 3.99
CA TYR A 57 -0.55 -2.03 3.46
C TYR A 57 0.77 -2.07 4.24
N TYR A 58 1.83 -1.67 3.57
CA TYR A 58 3.15 -1.51 4.15
C TYR A 58 3.71 -0.16 3.68
N ALA A 59 3.96 0.74 4.62
CA ALA A 59 4.38 2.10 4.34
C ALA A 59 5.50 2.52 5.26
N SER A 60 6.22 3.55 4.85
CA SER A 60 7.29 4.17 5.62
C SER A 60 6.90 5.61 5.94
N LYS A 61 6.78 5.93 7.21
CA LYS A 61 6.54 7.30 7.66
C LYS A 61 7.85 8.09 7.59
N CYS A 62 7.94 9.00 6.64
CA CYS A 62 9.06 9.91 6.49
C CYS A 62 8.81 11.20 7.28
N ARG A 63 9.74 12.15 7.20
CA ARG A 63 9.66 13.39 7.97
C ARG A 63 8.41 14.22 7.66
N ASP A 64 8.09 14.39 6.38
CA ASP A 64 7.05 15.30 5.91
C ASP A 64 6.00 14.62 5.02
N HIS A 65 6.12 13.31 4.81
CA HIS A 65 5.21 12.54 3.96
C HIS A 65 5.25 11.07 4.35
N VAL A 66 4.41 10.28 3.71
CA VAL A 66 4.41 8.81 3.85
C VAL A 66 4.73 8.20 2.50
N ARG A 67 5.65 7.25 2.48
CA ARG A 67 5.99 6.46 1.29
C ARG A 67 5.25 5.12 1.36
N LEU A 68 4.28 4.92 0.50
CA LEU A 68 3.62 3.61 0.37
C LEU A 68 4.54 2.68 -0.39
N ILE A 69 4.90 1.56 0.23
CA ILE A 69 5.77 0.56 -0.38
C ILE A 69 4.92 -0.50 -1.08
N GLU A 70 3.86 -0.96 -0.43
CA GLU A 70 2.94 -1.90 -1.07
C GLU A 70 1.56 -1.84 -0.41
N ILE A 71 0.54 -2.05 -1.22
CA ILE A 71 -0.82 -2.33 -0.79
C ILE A 71 -1.34 -3.45 -1.67
N ALA A 72 -1.87 -4.49 -1.06
CA ALA A 72 -2.30 -5.66 -1.82
C ALA A 72 -3.53 -6.30 -1.21
N VAL A 73 -4.32 -6.93 -2.07
CA VAL A 73 -5.53 -7.66 -1.71
C VAL A 73 -5.43 -9.07 -2.31
N ARG A 74 -5.75 -10.08 -1.52
CA ARG A 74 -5.82 -11.47 -1.98
C ARG A 74 -6.72 -11.56 -3.20
N SER A 75 -6.30 -12.33 -4.21
CA SER A 75 -6.96 -12.36 -5.53
C SER A 75 -8.46 -12.64 -5.47
N GLU A 76 -8.89 -13.62 -4.68
CA GLU A 76 -10.30 -13.99 -4.58
C GLU A 76 -11.14 -12.94 -3.83
N CYS A 77 -10.50 -11.96 -3.22
CA CYS A 77 -11.19 -10.89 -2.47
C CYS A 77 -11.23 -9.56 -3.23
N LYS A 78 -10.65 -9.51 -4.43
CA LYS A 78 -10.65 -8.29 -5.25
C LYS A 78 -12.06 -7.96 -5.74
N GLY A 79 -12.28 -6.67 -6.04
CA GLY A 79 -13.56 -6.19 -6.57
C GLY A 79 -14.60 -5.88 -5.50
N ASN A 80 -14.26 -5.99 -4.22
CA ASN A 80 -15.18 -5.75 -3.10
C ASN A 80 -14.85 -4.48 -2.30
N GLY A 81 -14.02 -3.60 -2.84
CA GLY A 81 -13.64 -2.33 -2.19
C GLY A 81 -12.66 -2.47 -1.04
N ILE A 82 -12.04 -3.64 -0.85
CA ILE A 82 -11.15 -3.89 0.28
C ILE A 82 -9.85 -3.07 0.15
N GLY A 83 -9.30 -2.98 -1.07
CA GLY A 83 -8.13 -2.16 -1.33
C GLY A 83 -8.36 -0.69 -1.02
N LYS A 84 -9.51 -0.17 -1.41
CA LYS A 84 -9.92 1.21 -1.09
C LYS A 84 -10.10 1.40 0.42
N MET A 85 -10.68 0.43 1.10
CA MET A 85 -10.82 0.45 2.56
C MET A 85 -9.46 0.54 3.25
N ALA A 86 -8.49 -0.29 2.83
CA ALA A 86 -7.15 -0.27 3.39
C ALA A 86 -6.45 1.07 3.13
N LEU A 87 -6.59 1.61 1.91
CA LEU A 87 -6.04 2.92 1.57
C LEU A 87 -6.64 4.02 2.43
N LEU A 88 -7.96 4.05 2.59
CA LEU A 88 -8.64 5.06 3.40
C LEU A 88 -8.19 4.99 4.86
N ASP A 89 -7.93 3.80 5.39
CA ASP A 89 -7.38 3.64 6.73
C ASP A 89 -5.99 4.28 6.85
N LEU A 90 -5.12 4.03 5.86
CA LEU A 90 -3.79 4.66 5.82
C LEU A 90 -3.91 6.18 5.76
N LEU A 91 -4.76 6.72 4.90
CA LEU A 91 -4.95 8.16 4.76
C LEU A 91 -5.49 8.79 6.05
N SER A 92 -6.38 8.10 6.75
CA SER A 92 -6.89 8.55 8.05
C SER A 92 -5.78 8.60 9.09
N SER A 93 -4.92 7.59 9.15
CA SER A 93 -3.77 7.55 10.06
C SER A 93 -2.78 8.68 9.75
N MET A 94 -2.55 8.96 8.47
CA MET A 94 -1.70 10.07 8.03
C MET A 94 -2.26 11.41 8.50
N LYS A 95 -3.54 11.64 8.29
CA LYS A 95 -4.19 12.90 8.69
C LYS A 95 -4.08 13.12 10.19
N LYS A 96 -4.30 12.08 11.00
CA LYS A 96 -4.14 12.16 12.46
C LYS A 96 -2.71 12.50 12.89
N ALA A 97 -1.74 12.10 12.08
CA ALA A 97 -0.32 12.40 12.35
C ALA A 97 0.14 13.73 11.73
N GLY A 98 -0.75 14.47 11.08
CA GLY A 98 -0.41 15.74 10.43
C GLY A 98 0.37 15.57 9.13
N LEU A 99 0.25 14.43 8.46
CA LEU A 99 0.92 14.14 7.19
C LEU A 99 -0.13 14.06 6.09
N TYR A 100 0.08 14.82 5.01
CA TYR A 100 -0.95 15.03 4.00
C TYR A 100 -0.52 14.61 2.60
N LYS A 101 0.70 14.05 2.44
CA LYS A 101 1.20 13.61 1.14
C LYS A 101 1.64 12.15 1.21
N LEU A 102 1.06 11.33 0.32
CA LEU A 102 1.44 9.95 0.10
C LEU A 102 2.17 9.85 -1.23
N THR A 103 3.35 9.23 -1.25
CA THR A 103 4.09 8.98 -2.48
C THR A 103 4.26 7.49 -2.69
N PHE A 104 4.32 7.06 -3.95
CA PHE A 104 4.48 5.64 -4.26
C PHE A 104 4.84 5.45 -5.74
N ARG A 105 5.29 4.24 -6.07
CA ARG A 105 5.50 3.80 -7.45
C ARG A 105 4.42 2.80 -7.84
N THR A 106 3.98 2.84 -9.09
CA THR A 106 3.04 1.88 -9.63
C THR A 106 3.47 1.48 -11.04
N PRO A 107 3.30 0.20 -11.43
CA PRO A 107 3.56 -0.21 -12.80
C PRO A 107 2.68 0.55 -13.78
N MET A 108 3.20 0.76 -15.00
CA MET A 108 2.44 1.37 -16.10
C MET A 108 1.46 0.34 -16.68
N ASN A 109 0.43 -0.01 -15.92
CA ASN A 109 -0.68 -0.82 -16.43
C ASN A 109 -2.00 -0.16 -16.08
N GLU A 110 -3.00 -0.39 -16.94
CA GLU A 110 -4.28 0.30 -16.85
C GLU A 110 -5.03 0.03 -15.56
N ASP A 111 -4.97 -1.19 -15.03
CA ASP A 111 -5.70 -1.55 -13.81
C ASP A 111 -5.17 -0.83 -12.59
N ALA A 112 -3.85 -0.89 -12.37
CA ALA A 112 -3.21 -0.22 -11.24
C ALA A 112 -3.34 1.30 -11.37
N GLN A 113 -3.07 1.84 -12.55
CA GLN A 113 -3.18 3.27 -12.84
C GLN A 113 -4.61 3.77 -12.65
N GLY A 114 -5.59 3.03 -13.15
CA GLY A 114 -7.00 3.38 -13.03
C GLY A 114 -7.45 3.49 -11.58
N PHE A 115 -7.05 2.53 -10.74
CA PHE A 115 -7.34 2.59 -9.31
C PHE A 115 -6.80 3.88 -8.67
N TRP A 116 -5.53 4.18 -8.91
CA TRP A 116 -4.88 5.34 -8.29
C TRP A 116 -5.42 6.66 -8.79
N LEU A 117 -5.67 6.79 -10.11
CA LEU A 117 -6.26 8.01 -10.67
C LEU A 117 -7.69 8.21 -10.15
N HIS A 118 -8.45 7.12 -9.99
CA HIS A 118 -9.82 7.20 -9.48
C HIS A 118 -9.86 7.73 -8.04
N VAL A 119 -8.89 7.39 -7.20
CA VAL A 119 -8.85 7.89 -5.82
C VAL A 119 -8.18 9.26 -5.71
N GLY A 120 -7.79 9.87 -6.82
CA GLY A 120 -7.29 11.25 -6.84
C GLY A 120 -5.78 11.41 -6.85
N ALA A 121 -5.03 10.34 -7.04
CA ALA A 121 -3.57 10.42 -7.19
C ALA A 121 -3.21 11.00 -8.56
N ARG A 122 -2.02 11.59 -8.66
CA ARG A 122 -1.49 12.12 -9.91
C ARG A 122 -0.11 11.57 -10.22
N ILE A 123 0.21 11.46 -11.50
CA ILE A 123 1.53 11.07 -11.96
C ILE A 123 2.44 12.30 -11.87
N VAL A 124 3.57 12.16 -11.16
CA VAL A 124 4.54 13.25 -10.99
C VAL A 124 5.86 12.99 -11.70
N ASP A 125 6.15 11.73 -12.05
CA ASP A 125 7.38 11.38 -12.76
C ASP A 125 7.24 10.01 -13.42
N VAL A 126 8.17 9.69 -14.31
CA VAL A 126 8.31 8.39 -14.95
C VAL A 126 9.66 7.80 -14.53
N LYS A 127 9.63 6.59 -13.98
CA LYS A 127 10.82 5.89 -13.47
C LYS A 127 10.93 4.53 -14.16
N GLY A 128 11.63 4.48 -15.29
CA GLY A 128 11.72 3.26 -16.08
C GLY A 128 10.35 2.80 -16.59
N SER A 129 9.92 1.62 -16.17
CA SER A 129 8.60 1.08 -16.52
C SER A 129 7.51 1.40 -15.49
N ASP A 130 7.80 2.28 -14.53
CA ASP A 130 6.88 2.66 -13.48
C ASP A 130 6.54 4.14 -13.53
N TYR A 131 5.39 4.49 -12.96
CA TYR A 131 5.06 5.87 -12.62
C TYR A 131 5.39 6.14 -11.16
N GLU A 132 5.97 7.31 -10.88
CA GLU A 132 6.00 7.89 -9.54
C GLU A 132 4.72 8.70 -9.37
N MET A 133 3.97 8.44 -8.30
CA MET A 133 2.67 9.07 -8.07
C MET A 133 2.60 9.74 -6.70
N GLU A 134 1.71 10.71 -6.59
CA GLU A 134 1.40 11.38 -5.34
C GLU A 134 -0.09 11.45 -5.12
N LEU A 135 -0.49 11.28 -3.87
CA LEU A 135 -1.85 11.52 -3.41
C LEU A 135 -1.79 12.53 -2.26
N THR A 136 -2.43 13.68 -2.44
CA THR A 136 -2.48 14.73 -1.43
C THR A 136 -3.84 14.71 -0.74
N ILE A 137 -3.80 14.70 0.59
CA ILE A 137 -5.00 14.74 1.42
C ILE A 137 -5.29 16.18 1.78
N LYS A 138 -6.55 16.60 1.71
CA LYS A 138 -6.96 17.93 2.16
C LYS A 138 -6.98 18.01 3.68
N HIS A 139 -6.52 19.12 4.19
CA HIS A 139 -6.51 19.41 5.62
C HIS A 139 -7.91 19.52 6.20
#